data_db1018d096f124e28f803d06380e4cd1
#
_entry.id   db1018d096f124e28f803d06380e4cd1
#
_cell.length_a   1.000
_cell.length_b   1.000
_cell.length_c   1.000
_cell.angle_alpha   90.00
_cell.angle_beta   90.00
_cell.angle_gamma   90.00
#
_symmetry.space_group_name_H-M   'P 1'
#
loop_
_entity.id
_entity.type
_entity.pdbx_description
1 polymer ?
#
loop_
_entity_poly.entity_id
_entity_poly.type
_entity_poly.pdbx_seq_one_letter_code
_entity_poly.pdbx_strand_id
1 'polypeptide(L)'
;MEDEPLIRNRLESILHGLGYADDALIFAATLGQARAQLAEHPVAMALVDLGLPDGSGIELISQLRAADPGMGILVISAWSTEDAILSALRAGANGYVLKERDDLEVTLSIRSVLRGGAPIDPFIARRIIAELQPSQPTEAHKEVPPEAILSVREIQILKLVADGMTNREIAESLFLSRYTVECHVKNIYRKLAVPSRTKAVSEARARGLLS
;
A
#
# COMPACT_ATOMS: atom_id res chain seq x y z
N MET A 1 -11.60 6.22 -4.92
CA MET A 1 -11.48 6.76 -3.55
C MET A 1 -10.05 7.19 -3.32
N GLU A 2 -9.85 8.44 -2.98
CA GLU A 2 -8.53 9.06 -2.87
C GLU A 2 -8.69 10.39 -2.15
N ASP A 3 -7.98 10.62 -1.08
CA ASP A 3 -8.03 11.85 -0.30
C ASP A 3 -7.07 12.94 -0.80
N GLU A 4 -5.98 12.54 -1.48
CA GLU A 4 -5.01 13.47 -2.04
C GLU A 4 -5.50 14.11 -3.35
N PRO A 5 -5.72 15.44 -3.43
CA PRO A 5 -6.27 16.08 -4.63
C PRO A 5 -5.40 15.89 -5.89
N LEU A 6 -4.07 15.87 -5.74
CA LEU A 6 -3.15 15.69 -6.88
C LEU A 6 -3.28 14.29 -7.49
N ILE A 7 -3.37 13.26 -6.65
CA ILE A 7 -3.54 11.88 -7.13
C ILE A 7 -4.92 11.70 -7.73
N ARG A 8 -5.96 12.28 -7.11
CA ARG A 8 -7.31 12.25 -7.65
C ARG A 8 -7.38 12.85 -9.06
N ASN A 9 -6.82 14.06 -9.28
CA ASN A 9 -6.81 14.71 -10.58
C ASN A 9 -6.02 13.89 -11.61
N ARG A 10 -4.94 13.23 -11.19
CA ARG A 10 -4.17 12.32 -12.03
C ARG A 10 -5.01 11.11 -12.46
N LEU A 11 -5.71 10.45 -11.53
CA LEU A 11 -6.59 9.32 -11.83
C LEU A 11 -7.76 9.72 -12.73
N GLU A 12 -8.35 10.89 -12.49
CA GLU A 12 -9.37 11.48 -13.35
C GLU A 12 -8.87 11.63 -14.79
N SER A 13 -7.69 12.22 -14.99
CA SER A 13 -7.05 12.36 -16.30
C SER A 13 -6.81 11.00 -17.00
N ILE A 14 -6.37 9.99 -16.24
CA ILE A 14 -6.19 8.63 -16.75
C ILE A 14 -7.54 8.03 -17.19
N LEU A 15 -8.59 8.19 -16.40
CA LEU A 15 -9.93 7.68 -16.70
C LEU A 15 -10.53 8.38 -17.93
N HIS A 16 -10.36 9.69 -18.05
CA HIS A 16 -10.74 10.42 -19.28
C HIS A 16 -9.97 9.91 -20.51
N GLY A 17 -8.68 9.64 -20.38
CA GLY A 17 -7.88 9.00 -21.43
C GLY A 17 -8.33 7.59 -21.82
N LEU A 18 -9.06 6.91 -20.92
CA LEU A 18 -9.72 5.63 -21.18
C LEU A 18 -11.11 5.77 -21.82
N GLY A 19 -11.62 7.00 -21.95
CA GLY A 19 -12.90 7.32 -22.58
C GLY A 19 -14.08 7.46 -21.62
N TYR A 20 -13.85 7.50 -20.31
CA TYR A 20 -14.90 7.78 -19.33
C TYR A 20 -15.17 9.28 -19.23
N ALA A 21 -16.43 9.68 -19.29
CA ALA A 21 -16.87 11.06 -19.07
C ALA A 21 -17.13 11.33 -17.58
N ASP A 22 -17.28 12.61 -17.21
CA ASP A 22 -17.43 13.03 -15.79
C ASP A 22 -18.62 12.35 -15.10
N ASP A 23 -19.72 12.14 -15.82
CA ASP A 23 -20.93 11.50 -15.30
C ASP A 23 -20.77 10.00 -15.01
N ALA A 24 -19.71 9.38 -15.55
CA ALA A 24 -19.35 7.99 -15.25
C ALA A 24 -18.37 7.86 -14.08
N LEU A 25 -17.91 8.98 -13.49
CA LEU A 25 -16.89 9.00 -12.46
C LEU A 25 -17.47 9.48 -11.11
N ILE A 26 -17.23 8.71 -10.07
CA ILE A 26 -17.62 9.04 -8.70
C ILE A 26 -16.38 9.15 -7.84
N PHE A 27 -16.18 10.29 -7.20
CA PHE A 27 -15.05 10.53 -6.32
C PHE A 27 -15.48 10.58 -4.85
N ALA A 28 -14.68 9.98 -3.99
CA ALA A 28 -14.84 10.04 -2.54
C ALA A 28 -13.46 10.19 -1.89
N ALA A 29 -13.36 11.11 -0.94
CA ALA A 29 -12.13 11.37 -0.18
C ALA A 29 -12.10 10.65 1.18
N THR A 30 -13.22 10.06 1.58
CA THR A 30 -13.37 9.35 2.86
C THR A 30 -14.20 8.08 2.68
N LEU A 31 -14.06 7.14 3.62
CA LEU A 31 -14.90 5.93 3.66
C LEU A 31 -16.39 6.27 3.80
N GLY A 32 -16.70 7.28 4.64
CA GLY A 32 -18.07 7.73 4.82
C GLY A 32 -18.71 8.23 3.54
N GLN A 33 -17.99 9.07 2.76
CA GLN A 33 -18.43 9.53 1.45
C GLN A 33 -18.61 8.38 0.47
N ALA A 34 -17.65 7.46 0.43
CA ALA A 34 -17.74 6.31 -0.47
C ALA A 34 -18.96 5.45 -0.18
N ARG A 35 -19.23 5.13 1.08
CA ARG A 35 -20.42 4.35 1.48
C ARG A 35 -21.72 5.04 1.08
N ALA A 36 -21.81 6.37 1.24
CA ALA A 36 -22.97 7.14 0.83
C ALA A 36 -23.18 7.07 -0.70
N GLN A 37 -22.11 7.28 -1.48
CA GLN A 37 -22.19 7.23 -2.94
C GLN A 37 -22.53 5.83 -3.47
N LEU A 38 -21.96 4.80 -2.87
CA LEU A 38 -22.22 3.39 -3.24
C LEU A 38 -23.66 2.95 -2.92
N ALA A 39 -24.31 3.57 -1.93
CA ALA A 39 -25.72 3.31 -1.63
C ALA A 39 -26.68 3.90 -2.67
N GLU A 40 -26.26 4.97 -3.36
CA GLU A 40 -27.09 5.70 -4.32
C GLU A 40 -26.78 5.30 -5.78
N HIS A 41 -25.54 4.87 -6.05
CA HIS A 41 -25.06 4.65 -7.41
C HIS A 41 -24.43 3.26 -7.56
N PRO A 42 -24.88 2.45 -8.53
CA PRO A 42 -24.18 1.22 -8.90
C PRO A 42 -22.83 1.57 -9.57
N VAL A 43 -21.76 0.90 -9.17
CA VAL A 43 -20.43 1.07 -9.78
C VAL A 43 -19.91 -0.25 -10.32
N ALA A 44 -19.30 -0.23 -11.50
CA ALA A 44 -18.74 -1.40 -12.16
C ALA A 44 -17.32 -1.73 -11.64
N MET A 45 -16.60 -0.71 -11.18
CA MET A 45 -15.23 -0.83 -10.72
C MET A 45 -14.93 0.20 -9.63
N ALA A 46 -14.14 -0.19 -8.65
CA ALA A 46 -13.63 0.69 -7.60
C ALA A 46 -12.10 0.80 -7.66
N LEU A 47 -11.58 2.03 -7.67
CA LEU A 47 -10.19 2.35 -7.40
C LEU A 47 -10.10 2.76 -5.92
N VAL A 48 -9.32 2.04 -5.12
CA VAL A 48 -9.32 2.20 -3.66
C VAL A 48 -7.92 2.49 -3.15
N ASP A 49 -7.74 3.65 -2.50
CA ASP A 49 -6.58 3.84 -1.63
C ASP A 49 -6.81 3.18 -0.26
N LEU A 50 -5.74 2.65 0.33
CA LEU A 50 -5.78 2.03 1.65
C LEU A 50 -5.65 3.05 2.79
N GLY A 51 -4.98 4.18 2.54
CA GLY A 51 -4.66 5.20 3.53
C GLY A 51 -5.64 6.35 3.56
N LEU A 52 -6.88 6.12 3.99
CA LEU A 52 -7.91 7.16 4.06
C LEU A 52 -7.97 7.82 5.44
N PRO A 53 -8.37 9.09 5.54
CA PRO A 53 -8.35 9.86 6.79
C PRO A 53 -9.28 9.32 7.88
N ASP A 54 -10.36 8.64 7.50
CA ASP A 54 -11.38 8.11 8.40
C ASP A 54 -11.35 6.57 8.56
N GLY A 55 -10.31 5.91 8.05
CA GLY A 55 -10.13 4.47 8.24
C GLY A 55 -9.35 3.77 7.13
N SER A 56 -9.39 2.44 7.13
CA SER A 56 -8.66 1.62 6.17
C SER A 56 -9.51 1.27 4.95
N GLY A 57 -8.97 1.49 3.75
CA GLY A 57 -9.59 1.06 2.50
C GLY A 57 -9.84 -0.46 2.43
N ILE A 58 -9.13 -1.27 3.24
CA ILE A 58 -9.31 -2.73 3.33
C ILE A 58 -10.74 -3.08 3.80
N GLU A 59 -11.29 -2.32 4.75
CA GLU A 59 -12.66 -2.53 5.23
C GLU A 59 -13.67 -2.33 4.10
N LEU A 60 -13.47 -1.30 3.29
CA LEU A 60 -14.34 -1.04 2.15
C LEU A 60 -14.22 -2.14 1.08
N ILE A 61 -13.00 -2.59 0.77
CA ILE A 61 -12.78 -3.69 -0.17
C ILE A 61 -13.59 -4.93 0.26
N SER A 62 -13.55 -5.29 1.53
CA SER A 62 -14.33 -6.41 2.07
C SER A 62 -15.84 -6.20 1.92
N GLN A 63 -16.34 -4.97 2.17
CA GLN A 63 -17.75 -4.62 2.01
C GLN A 63 -18.18 -4.67 0.54
N LEU A 64 -17.39 -4.12 -0.37
CA LEU A 64 -17.65 -4.15 -1.81
C LEU A 64 -17.69 -5.58 -2.34
N ARG A 65 -16.73 -6.41 -1.97
CA ARG A 65 -16.66 -7.81 -2.39
C ARG A 65 -17.83 -8.64 -1.85
N ALA A 66 -18.27 -8.37 -0.63
CA ALA A 66 -19.45 -9.03 -0.05
C ALA A 66 -20.76 -8.60 -0.74
N ALA A 67 -20.87 -7.34 -1.14
CA ALA A 67 -22.03 -6.80 -1.84
C ALA A 67 -22.10 -7.26 -3.31
N ASP A 68 -20.99 -7.26 -4.00
CA ASP A 68 -20.86 -7.69 -5.40
C ASP A 68 -19.60 -8.54 -5.61
N PRO A 69 -19.74 -9.88 -5.67
CA PRO A 69 -18.61 -10.77 -5.95
C PRO A 69 -17.94 -10.56 -7.32
N GLY A 70 -18.62 -9.92 -8.29
CA GLY A 70 -18.14 -9.66 -9.64
C GLY A 70 -17.44 -8.31 -9.82
N MET A 71 -17.58 -7.39 -8.87
CA MET A 71 -17.05 -6.03 -8.97
C MET A 71 -15.54 -6.02 -9.16
N GLY A 72 -15.05 -5.20 -10.10
CA GLY A 72 -13.62 -4.92 -10.26
C GLY A 72 -13.11 -4.02 -9.13
N ILE A 73 -12.14 -4.47 -8.35
CA ILE A 73 -11.54 -3.68 -7.28
C ILE A 73 -10.02 -3.61 -7.49
N LEU A 74 -9.52 -2.41 -7.80
CA LEU A 74 -8.10 -2.14 -7.95
C LEU A 74 -7.61 -1.24 -6.81
N VAL A 75 -6.64 -1.72 -6.05
CA VAL A 75 -5.97 -0.91 -5.05
C VAL A 75 -4.92 -0.03 -5.73
N ILE A 76 -4.94 1.27 -5.42
CA ILE A 76 -3.91 2.23 -5.83
C ILE A 76 -3.41 2.90 -4.55
N SER A 77 -2.25 2.49 -4.07
CA SER A 77 -1.76 2.93 -2.77
C SER A 77 -0.26 3.23 -2.78
N ALA A 78 0.16 4.12 -1.89
CA ALA A 78 1.57 4.33 -1.59
C ALA A 78 2.18 3.22 -0.71
N TRP A 79 1.36 2.35 -0.15
CA TRP A 79 1.82 1.28 0.73
C TRP A 79 2.37 0.10 -0.08
N SER A 80 3.65 -0.21 0.15
CA SER A 80 4.38 -1.30 -0.50
C SER A 80 4.72 -2.44 0.46
N THR A 81 4.16 -2.42 1.68
CA THR A 81 4.40 -3.48 2.66
C THR A 81 3.63 -4.75 2.28
N GLU A 82 4.27 -5.89 2.52
CA GLU A 82 3.72 -7.21 2.23
C GLU A 82 2.36 -7.42 2.91
N ASP A 83 2.28 -7.10 4.21
CA ASP A 83 1.04 -7.22 4.98
C ASP A 83 -0.11 -6.40 4.40
N ALA A 84 0.14 -5.17 3.94
CA ALA A 84 -0.88 -4.32 3.34
C ALA A 84 -1.40 -4.89 2.01
N ILE A 85 -0.47 -5.36 1.17
CA ILE A 85 -0.78 -5.95 -0.13
C ILE A 85 -1.61 -7.23 0.04
N LEU A 86 -1.12 -8.16 0.86
CA LEU A 86 -1.80 -9.43 1.10
C LEU A 86 -3.14 -9.24 1.78
N SER A 87 -3.24 -8.32 2.74
CA SER A 87 -4.51 -7.98 3.39
C SER A 87 -5.53 -7.44 2.40
N ALA A 88 -5.13 -6.57 1.47
CA ALA A 88 -6.01 -6.04 0.44
C ALA A 88 -6.48 -7.13 -0.54
N LEU A 89 -5.57 -8.02 -0.98
CA LEU A 89 -5.92 -9.15 -1.86
C LEU A 89 -6.83 -10.16 -1.15
N ARG A 90 -6.56 -10.50 0.12
CA ARG A 90 -7.42 -11.37 0.95
C ARG A 90 -8.79 -10.76 1.20
N ALA A 91 -8.88 -9.43 1.30
CA ALA A 91 -10.14 -8.70 1.41
C ALA A 91 -10.97 -8.75 0.11
N GLY A 92 -10.37 -9.14 -1.01
CA GLY A 92 -11.06 -9.32 -2.29
C GLY A 92 -10.67 -8.33 -3.38
N ALA A 93 -9.56 -7.59 -3.24
CA ALA A 93 -9.05 -6.79 -4.36
C ALA A 93 -8.62 -7.69 -5.53
N ASN A 94 -8.94 -7.27 -6.76
CA ASN A 94 -8.53 -7.97 -7.98
C ASN A 94 -7.07 -7.66 -8.35
N GLY A 95 -6.57 -6.48 -7.96
CA GLY A 95 -5.23 -6.06 -8.31
C GLY A 95 -4.69 -5.00 -7.35
N TYR A 96 -3.40 -4.75 -7.47
CA TYR A 96 -2.68 -3.81 -6.62
C TYR A 96 -1.63 -3.06 -7.45
N VAL A 97 -1.67 -1.73 -7.41
CA VAL A 97 -0.74 -0.83 -8.10
C VAL A 97 -0.21 0.19 -7.11
N LEU A 98 1.08 0.49 -7.17
CA LEU A 98 1.67 1.54 -6.38
C LEU A 98 1.39 2.92 -7.01
N LYS A 99 1.07 3.93 -6.20
CA LYS A 99 0.83 5.33 -6.64
C LYS A 99 2.01 5.93 -7.42
N GLU A 100 3.22 5.41 -7.18
CA GLU A 100 4.47 5.85 -7.81
C GLU A 100 4.65 5.33 -9.25
N ARG A 101 3.81 4.38 -9.70
CA ARG A 101 3.86 3.86 -11.07
C ARG A 101 3.44 4.94 -12.06
N ASP A 102 3.95 4.85 -13.28
CA ASP A 102 3.59 5.77 -14.34
C ASP A 102 2.13 5.61 -14.80
N ASP A 103 1.63 6.59 -15.55
CA ASP A 103 0.23 6.63 -16.00
C ASP A 103 -0.11 5.47 -16.94
N LEU A 104 0.87 4.98 -17.70
CA LEU A 104 0.68 3.86 -18.61
C LEU A 104 0.46 2.56 -17.81
N GLU A 105 1.26 2.30 -16.79
CA GLU A 105 1.11 1.12 -15.92
C GLU A 105 -0.24 1.14 -15.18
N VAL A 106 -0.65 2.29 -14.65
CA VAL A 106 -1.96 2.46 -14.02
C VAL A 106 -3.09 2.21 -15.02
N THR A 107 -2.99 2.79 -16.22
CA THR A 107 -3.96 2.62 -17.31
C THR A 107 -4.12 1.14 -17.70
N LEU A 108 -3.00 0.43 -17.89
CA LEU A 108 -3.01 -0.99 -18.25
C LEU A 108 -3.62 -1.84 -17.13
N SER A 109 -3.37 -1.49 -15.88
CA SER A 109 -3.93 -2.19 -14.71
C SER A 109 -5.44 -2.00 -14.61
N ILE A 110 -5.95 -0.78 -14.81
CA ILE A 110 -7.39 -0.50 -14.88
C ILE A 110 -8.04 -1.32 -16.00
N ARG A 111 -7.47 -1.29 -17.21
CA ARG A 111 -7.97 -2.08 -18.34
C ARG A 111 -7.96 -3.59 -18.07
N SER A 112 -6.95 -4.07 -17.37
CA SER A 112 -6.85 -5.48 -17.00
C SER A 112 -8.00 -5.89 -16.08
N VAL A 113 -8.27 -5.12 -15.02
CA VAL A 113 -9.37 -5.40 -14.09
C VAL A 113 -10.73 -5.35 -14.78
N LEU A 114 -10.96 -4.36 -15.66
CA LEU A 114 -12.20 -4.24 -16.43
C LEU A 114 -12.46 -5.45 -17.36
N ARG A 115 -11.41 -6.19 -17.72
CA ARG A 115 -11.50 -7.44 -18.51
C ARG A 115 -11.51 -8.70 -17.63
N GLY A 116 -11.65 -8.55 -16.31
CA GLY A 116 -11.63 -9.66 -15.36
C GLY A 116 -10.22 -10.16 -14.99
N GLY A 117 -9.17 -9.44 -15.38
CA GLY A 117 -7.79 -9.77 -15.02
C GLY A 117 -7.43 -9.35 -13.59
N ALA A 118 -6.27 -9.81 -13.12
CA ALA A 118 -5.72 -9.52 -11.81
C ALA A 118 -4.31 -8.90 -11.97
N PRO A 119 -4.21 -7.59 -12.25
CA PRO A 119 -2.93 -6.94 -12.40
C PRO A 119 -2.22 -6.87 -11.06
N ILE A 120 -1.08 -7.52 -10.98
CA ILE A 120 -0.21 -7.53 -9.82
C ILE A 120 1.19 -7.16 -10.30
N ASP A 121 1.79 -6.16 -9.66
CA ASP A 121 3.17 -5.79 -9.89
C ASP A 121 4.09 -7.03 -9.76
N PRO A 122 5.08 -7.24 -10.65
CA PRO A 122 5.99 -8.39 -10.59
C PRO A 122 6.73 -8.51 -9.25
N PHE A 123 7.01 -7.40 -8.59
CA PHE A 123 7.62 -7.40 -7.26
C PHE A 123 6.65 -7.94 -6.19
N ILE A 124 5.38 -7.57 -6.29
CA ILE A 124 4.31 -8.07 -5.44
C ILE A 124 4.04 -9.55 -5.72
N ALA A 125 4.00 -9.94 -7.00
CA ALA A 125 3.81 -11.33 -7.40
C ALA A 125 4.88 -12.27 -6.80
N ARG A 126 6.15 -11.85 -6.79
CA ARG A 126 7.22 -12.62 -6.14
C ARG A 126 6.97 -12.87 -4.66
N ARG A 127 6.45 -11.89 -3.94
CA ARG A 127 6.14 -12.01 -2.52
C ARG A 127 5.00 -12.97 -2.27
N ILE A 128 3.93 -12.86 -3.06
CA ILE A 128 2.81 -13.80 -3.00
C ILE A 128 3.29 -15.23 -3.27
N ILE A 129 4.12 -15.43 -4.29
CA ILE A 129 4.68 -16.75 -4.62
C ILE A 129 5.54 -17.29 -3.47
N ALA A 130 6.33 -16.44 -2.82
CA ALA A 130 7.14 -16.86 -1.67
C ALA A 130 6.29 -17.33 -0.48
N GLU A 131 5.14 -16.69 -0.21
CA GLU A 131 4.19 -17.15 0.82
C GLU A 131 3.44 -18.44 0.45
N LEU A 132 3.17 -18.64 -0.85
CA LEU A 132 2.48 -19.85 -1.33
C LEU A 132 3.38 -21.07 -1.44
N GLN A 133 4.70 -20.89 -1.40
CA GLN A 133 5.61 -22.03 -1.37
C GLN A 133 5.49 -22.70 0.00
N PRO A 134 5.15 -24.02 0.06
CA PRO A 134 5.16 -24.73 1.31
C PRO A 134 6.59 -24.62 1.88
N SER A 135 6.67 -24.08 3.10
CA SER A 135 7.93 -24.01 3.85
C SER A 135 8.54 -25.41 3.87
N GLN A 136 9.56 -25.68 3.05
CA GLN A 136 10.38 -26.84 3.27
C GLN A 136 10.93 -26.70 4.70
N PRO A 137 10.88 -27.73 5.52
CA PRO A 137 11.45 -27.67 6.86
C PRO A 137 12.97 -27.53 6.74
N THR A 138 13.44 -26.30 6.62
CA THR A 138 14.84 -25.95 6.86
C THR A 138 15.00 -25.90 8.37
N GLU A 139 15.90 -26.75 8.85
CA GLU A 139 16.26 -26.93 10.24
C GLU A 139 16.39 -25.59 10.99
N ALA A 140 15.72 -25.56 12.14
CA ALA A 140 15.98 -24.73 13.30
C ALA A 140 16.17 -23.22 13.05
N HIS A 141 15.08 -22.50 12.77
CA HIS A 141 14.98 -21.14 13.29
C HIS A 141 14.23 -21.17 14.61
N LYS A 142 14.98 -20.91 15.69
CA LYS A 142 14.47 -20.65 17.03
C LYS A 142 13.30 -19.66 16.93
N GLU A 143 12.19 -20.03 17.54
CA GLU A 143 11.04 -19.15 17.76
C GLU A 143 11.51 -17.84 18.38
N VAL A 144 11.45 -16.75 17.59
CA VAL A 144 11.55 -15.39 18.09
C VAL A 144 10.13 -14.82 18.01
N PRO A 145 9.61 -14.20 19.07
CA PRO A 145 8.24 -13.68 19.10
C PRO A 145 7.99 -12.70 17.94
N PRO A 146 6.78 -12.67 17.33
CA PRO A 146 6.50 -11.93 16.11
C PRO A 146 6.53 -10.40 16.21
N GLU A 147 6.93 -9.83 17.34
CA GLU A 147 6.70 -8.40 17.62
C GLU A 147 7.89 -7.46 17.43
N ALA A 148 9.08 -7.89 17.02
CA ALA A 148 10.26 -7.01 17.11
C ALA A 148 11.28 -7.05 15.98
N ILE A 149 11.03 -7.69 14.84
CA ILE A 149 12.05 -7.77 13.79
C ILE A 149 11.78 -6.71 12.70
N LEU A 150 12.69 -5.73 12.61
CA LEU A 150 12.72 -4.80 11.49
C LEU A 150 13.09 -5.56 10.21
N SER A 151 12.41 -5.27 9.11
CA SER A 151 12.79 -5.79 7.79
C SER A 151 14.17 -5.27 7.37
N VAL A 152 14.81 -5.94 6.41
CA VAL A 152 16.10 -5.52 5.86
C VAL A 152 16.06 -4.06 5.40
N ARG A 153 14.94 -3.64 4.78
CA ARG A 153 14.72 -2.26 4.31
C ARG A 153 14.57 -1.28 5.46
N GLU A 154 13.85 -1.65 6.50
CA GLU A 154 13.71 -0.82 7.71
C GLU A 154 15.03 -0.66 8.44
N ILE A 155 15.87 -1.71 8.52
CA ILE A 155 17.23 -1.63 9.09
C ILE A 155 18.10 -0.69 8.24
N GLN A 156 18.02 -0.77 6.93
CA GLN A 156 18.77 0.12 6.03
C GLN A 156 18.38 1.59 6.24
N ILE A 157 17.08 1.87 6.28
CA ILE A 157 16.56 3.21 6.55
C ILE A 157 16.94 3.68 7.96
N LEU A 158 16.86 2.81 8.96
CA LEU A 158 17.21 3.13 10.33
C LEU A 158 18.70 3.49 10.50
N LYS A 159 19.60 2.85 9.72
CA LYS A 159 21.02 3.22 9.66
C LYS A 159 21.19 4.64 9.15
N LEU A 160 20.56 4.98 8.03
CA LEU A 160 20.63 6.33 7.46
C LEU A 160 19.98 7.39 8.37
N VAL A 161 18.92 6.98 9.11
CA VAL A 161 18.33 7.79 10.19
C VAL A 161 19.35 8.04 11.31
N ALA A 162 20.13 7.03 11.69
CA ALA A 162 21.17 7.14 12.72
C ALA A 162 22.36 7.98 12.27
N ASP A 163 22.66 7.98 10.97
CA ASP A 163 23.68 8.85 10.32
C ASP A 163 23.22 10.31 10.21
N GLY A 164 22.00 10.63 10.67
CA GLY A 164 21.49 12.00 10.70
C GLY A 164 20.80 12.47 9.43
N MET A 165 20.66 11.64 8.40
CA MET A 165 20.06 12.02 7.13
C MET A 165 18.56 12.34 7.28
N THR A 166 18.09 13.39 6.63
CA THR A 166 16.67 13.71 6.54
C THR A 166 15.91 12.70 5.67
N ASN A 167 14.58 12.63 5.81
CA ASN A 167 13.78 11.75 4.97
C ASN A 167 13.95 12.03 3.47
N ARG A 168 14.24 13.27 3.10
CA ARG A 168 14.53 13.66 1.71
C ARG A 168 15.85 13.07 1.22
N GLU A 169 16.92 13.22 1.99
CA GLU A 169 18.24 12.67 1.65
C GLU A 169 18.22 11.14 1.59
N ILE A 170 17.48 10.50 2.52
CA ILE A 170 17.25 9.04 2.51
C ILE A 170 16.52 8.63 1.23
N ALA A 171 15.49 9.37 0.85
CA ALA A 171 14.72 9.11 -0.36
C ALA A 171 15.61 9.19 -1.62
N GLU A 172 16.40 10.23 -1.73
CA GLU A 172 17.37 10.42 -2.83
C GLU A 172 18.42 9.30 -2.86
N SER A 173 18.99 8.93 -1.71
CA SER A 173 20.02 7.88 -1.61
C SER A 173 19.51 6.47 -1.92
N LEU A 174 18.24 6.21 -1.68
CA LEU A 174 17.61 4.90 -1.85
C LEU A 174 16.72 4.79 -3.09
N PHE A 175 16.67 5.85 -3.90
CA PHE A 175 15.79 5.97 -5.07
C PHE A 175 14.31 5.71 -4.72
N LEU A 176 13.85 6.33 -3.63
CA LEU A 176 12.48 6.25 -3.13
C LEU A 176 11.82 7.62 -3.14
N SER A 177 10.48 7.65 -3.02
CA SER A 177 9.79 8.89 -2.69
C SER A 177 10.02 9.26 -1.21
N ARG A 178 9.98 10.57 -0.91
CA ARG A 178 10.05 11.06 0.47
C ARG A 178 8.94 10.43 1.34
N TYR A 179 7.76 10.29 0.77
CA TYR A 179 6.60 9.70 1.44
C TYR A 179 6.83 8.22 1.80
N THR A 180 7.42 7.44 0.88
CA THR A 180 7.78 6.04 1.13
C THR A 180 8.75 5.93 2.32
N VAL A 181 9.73 6.82 2.41
CA VAL A 181 10.65 6.87 3.56
C VAL A 181 9.91 7.23 4.84
N GLU A 182 8.98 8.19 4.81
CA GLU A 182 8.16 8.57 5.96
C GLU A 182 7.31 7.39 6.47
N CYS A 183 6.73 6.59 5.56
CA CYS A 183 5.99 5.38 5.92
C CYS A 183 6.88 4.34 6.60
N HIS A 184 8.07 4.08 6.05
CA HIS A 184 9.04 3.17 6.69
C HIS A 184 9.46 3.67 8.07
N VAL A 185 9.72 4.97 8.22
CA VAL A 185 10.09 5.58 9.50
C VAL A 185 8.98 5.43 10.53
N LYS A 186 7.70 5.66 10.15
CA LYS A 186 6.55 5.43 11.03
C LYS A 186 6.44 3.95 11.45
N ASN A 187 6.64 3.02 10.52
CA ASN A 187 6.63 1.59 10.81
C ASN A 187 7.77 1.17 11.77
N ILE A 188 8.98 1.71 11.57
CA ILE A 188 10.11 1.51 12.48
C ILE A 188 9.74 1.98 13.89
N TYR A 189 9.15 3.19 14.04
CA TYR A 189 8.77 3.71 15.36
C TYR A 189 7.73 2.83 16.03
N ARG A 190 6.74 2.34 15.27
CA ARG A 190 5.71 1.42 15.77
C ARG A 190 6.33 0.10 16.22
N LYS A 191 7.21 -0.50 15.43
CA LYS A 191 7.86 -1.79 15.74
C LYS A 191 8.82 -1.70 16.93
N LEU A 192 9.50 -0.56 17.07
CA LEU A 192 10.38 -0.30 18.22
C LEU A 192 9.63 0.22 19.44
N ALA A 193 8.32 0.50 19.32
CA ALA A 193 7.47 1.10 20.35
C ALA A 193 8.02 2.45 20.87
N VAL A 194 8.50 3.32 19.95
CA VAL A 194 9.11 4.61 20.31
C VAL A 194 8.38 5.78 19.64
N PRO A 195 8.29 6.95 20.32
CA PRO A 195 7.52 8.07 19.81
C PRO A 195 8.33 9.03 18.91
N SER A 196 9.64 8.89 18.76
CA SER A 196 10.46 9.87 18.08
C SER A 196 11.71 9.30 17.43
N ARG A 197 12.27 10.05 16.47
CA ARG A 197 13.49 9.73 15.74
C ARG A 197 14.67 9.44 16.65
N THR A 198 14.93 10.31 17.63
CA THR A 198 16.03 10.16 18.58
C THR A 198 15.85 8.91 19.45
N LYS A 199 14.61 8.64 19.89
CA LYS A 199 14.30 7.43 20.66
C LYS A 199 14.46 6.16 19.82
N ALA A 200 14.12 6.20 18.52
CA ALA A 200 14.30 5.07 17.62
C ALA A 200 15.77 4.68 17.46
N VAL A 201 16.64 5.66 17.29
CA VAL A 201 18.11 5.43 17.19
C VAL A 201 18.65 4.87 18.51
N SER A 202 18.25 5.45 19.66
CA SER A 202 18.67 4.97 20.99
C SER A 202 18.24 3.54 21.25
N GLU A 203 16.98 3.21 20.98
CA GLU A 203 16.40 1.88 21.16
C GLU A 203 17.05 0.84 20.23
N ALA A 204 17.30 1.23 18.97
CA ALA A 204 17.97 0.37 18.00
C ALA A 204 19.40 0.01 18.41
N ARG A 205 20.14 0.95 19.02
CA ARG A 205 21.48 0.69 19.60
C ARG A 205 21.37 -0.23 20.82
N ALA A 206 20.41 0.02 21.68
CA ALA A 206 20.18 -0.83 22.87
C ALA A 206 19.84 -2.28 22.52
N ARG A 207 19.13 -2.49 21.39
CA ARG A 207 18.80 -3.84 20.86
C ARG A 207 19.89 -4.44 19.95
N GLY A 208 21.01 -3.77 19.74
CA GLY A 208 22.10 -4.25 18.86
C GLY A 208 21.76 -4.25 17.37
N LEU A 209 20.74 -3.51 16.95
CA LEU A 209 20.31 -3.37 15.56
C LEU A 209 21.18 -2.37 14.78
N LEU A 210 21.89 -1.50 15.50
CA LEU A 210 22.86 -0.52 15.01
C LEU A 210 24.18 -0.70 15.75
N SER A 211 25.25 -0.78 15.01
CA SER A 211 26.63 -0.74 15.54
C SER A 211 27.07 0.67 15.84
#